data_ac5166587c2f86a04858a81f3dfe915d
#
_entry.id   ac5166587c2f86a04858a81f3dfe915d
#
_cell.length_a   1.000
_cell.length_b   1.000
_cell.length_c   1.000
_cell.angle_alpha   90.00
_cell.angle_beta   90.00
_cell.angle_gamma   90.00
#
_symmetry.space_group_name_H-M   'P 1'
#
loop_
_entity.id
_entity.type
_entity.pdbx_description
1 polymer ?
#
loop_
_entity_poly.entity_id
_entity_poly.type
_entity_poly.pdbx_seq_one_letter_code
_entity_poly.pdbx_strand_id
1 'polypeptide(L)'
;TLYYDALLSAVSLGRELGVESAQTARYAAQARALARAIDAHFGGEVGGYDTYRYYAGNTLLRSWICMPLIVGLKERSEGTVRALLGPELMTDDGLLTQQGSSTFWDRSTLYALRGIYNVGQADRATELLHRYSQRRLLGDHVPYPIEAWPEGSQRHLSAESGLYCRIITEGLFGIRPTGLRSFDLTPSM
;
A
#
# COMPACT_ATOMS: atom_id res chain seq x y z
N THR A 1 5.28 5.73 8.28
CA THR A 1 4.41 4.54 8.14
C THR A 1 5.15 3.24 8.42
N LEU A 2 6.33 2.95 7.82
CA LEU A 2 7.06 1.69 8.05
C LEU A 2 7.44 1.46 9.52
N TYR A 3 7.83 2.50 10.25
CA TYR A 3 8.12 2.39 11.69
C TYR A 3 6.86 2.04 12.50
N TYR A 4 5.70 2.56 12.11
CA TYR A 4 4.42 2.17 12.71
C TYR A 4 4.15 0.67 12.54
N ASP A 5 4.32 0.15 11.33
CA ASP A 5 4.15 -1.28 11.01
C ASP A 5 5.15 -2.16 11.78
N ALA A 6 6.40 -1.71 11.89
CA ALA A 6 7.43 -2.39 12.68
C ALA A 6 7.06 -2.48 14.18
N LEU A 7 6.47 -1.43 14.75
CA LEU A 7 6.00 -1.43 16.13
C LEU A 7 4.85 -2.43 16.34
N LEU A 8 3.89 -2.51 15.41
CA LEU A 8 2.81 -3.48 15.47
C LEU A 8 3.34 -4.92 15.35
N SER A 9 4.27 -5.14 14.43
CA SER A 9 4.94 -6.43 14.27
C SER A 9 5.72 -6.84 15.52
N ALA A 10 6.43 -5.89 16.16
CA ALA A 10 7.13 -6.13 17.41
C ALA A 10 6.18 -6.50 18.56
N VAL A 11 4.99 -5.89 18.62
CA VAL A 11 3.96 -6.27 19.61
C VAL A 11 3.47 -7.70 19.37
N SER A 12 3.18 -8.07 18.12
CA SER A 12 2.71 -9.41 17.78
C SER A 12 3.77 -10.48 18.08
N LEU A 13 4.99 -10.27 17.61
CA LEU A 13 6.11 -11.18 17.89
C LEU A 13 6.43 -11.27 19.39
N GLY A 14 6.39 -10.15 20.11
CA GLY A 14 6.63 -10.13 21.55
C GLY A 14 5.63 -10.97 22.32
N ARG A 15 4.36 -10.95 21.90
CA ARG A 15 3.31 -11.80 22.50
C ARG A 15 3.55 -13.29 22.24
N GLU A 16 3.88 -13.63 20.97
CA GLU A 16 4.17 -15.03 20.59
C GLU A 16 5.40 -15.60 21.31
N LEU A 17 6.42 -14.77 21.53
CA LEU A 17 7.67 -15.17 22.17
C LEU A 17 7.65 -15.02 23.69
N GLY A 18 6.54 -14.60 24.29
CA GLY A 18 6.45 -14.41 25.75
C GLY A 18 7.34 -13.27 26.28
N VAL A 19 7.63 -12.27 25.45
CA VAL A 19 8.39 -11.09 25.89
C VAL A 19 7.60 -10.32 26.95
N GLU A 20 8.31 -9.70 27.88
CA GLU A 20 7.74 -8.93 28.99
C GLU A 20 6.61 -7.99 28.56
N SER A 21 5.48 -8.08 29.25
CA SER A 21 4.26 -7.35 28.91
C SER A 21 4.44 -5.81 28.93
N ALA A 22 5.31 -5.30 29.80
CA ALA A 22 5.61 -3.87 29.85
C ALA A 22 6.30 -3.36 28.57
N GLN A 23 7.17 -4.17 27.96
CA GLN A 23 7.83 -3.80 26.70
C GLN A 23 6.85 -3.82 25.53
N THR A 24 6.02 -4.85 25.41
CA THR A 24 5.00 -4.93 24.36
C THR A 24 3.96 -3.83 24.49
N ALA A 25 3.55 -3.47 25.72
CA ALA A 25 2.66 -2.35 25.99
C ALA A 25 3.26 -1.00 25.57
N ARG A 26 4.57 -0.81 25.81
CA ARG A 26 5.30 0.39 25.37
C ARG A 26 5.30 0.51 23.84
N TYR A 27 5.59 -0.55 23.10
CA TYR A 27 5.53 -0.54 21.64
C TYR A 27 4.12 -0.25 21.12
N ALA A 28 3.10 -0.83 21.71
CA ALA A 28 1.71 -0.55 21.36
C ALA A 28 1.34 0.94 21.62
N ALA A 29 1.80 1.52 22.71
CA ALA A 29 1.57 2.94 23.00
C ALA A 29 2.30 3.84 22.01
N GLN A 30 3.54 3.52 21.65
CA GLN A 30 4.31 4.24 20.63
C GLN A 30 3.62 4.16 19.25
N ALA A 31 3.12 2.98 18.85
CA ALA A 31 2.38 2.82 17.60
C ALA A 31 1.15 3.73 17.55
N ARG A 32 0.33 3.74 18.62
CA ARG A 32 -0.83 4.65 18.69
C ARG A 32 -0.46 6.13 18.62
N ALA A 33 0.61 6.52 19.30
CA ALA A 33 1.09 7.91 19.25
C ALA A 33 1.58 8.28 17.84
N LEU A 34 2.30 7.36 17.19
CA LEU A 34 2.82 7.56 15.84
C LEU A 34 1.68 7.63 14.79
N ALA A 35 0.63 6.81 14.91
CA ALA A 35 -0.54 6.88 14.05
C ALA A 35 -1.18 8.27 14.06
N ARG A 36 -1.42 8.82 15.28
CA ARG A 36 -1.94 10.19 15.44
C ARG A 36 -1.00 11.24 14.87
N ALA A 37 0.31 11.09 15.08
CA ALA A 37 1.31 12.02 14.56
C ALA A 37 1.37 12.00 13.02
N ILE A 38 1.23 10.83 12.40
CA ILE A 38 1.18 10.67 10.94
C ILE A 38 -0.02 11.45 10.39
N ASP A 39 -1.21 11.24 10.95
CA ASP A 39 -2.41 11.93 10.48
C ASP A 39 -2.30 13.46 10.71
N ALA A 40 -1.90 13.88 11.89
CA ALA A 40 -1.77 15.31 12.23
C ALA A 40 -0.73 16.04 11.37
N HIS A 41 0.38 15.39 11.01
CA HIS A 41 1.47 16.04 10.26
C HIS A 41 1.31 15.94 8.76
N PHE A 42 0.93 14.77 8.25
CA PHE A 42 0.85 14.51 6.82
C PHE A 42 -0.58 14.56 6.26
N GLY A 43 -1.60 14.41 7.11
CA GLY A 43 -2.99 14.48 6.70
C GLY A 43 -3.39 15.88 6.23
N GLY A 44 -4.29 15.94 5.24
CA GLY A 44 -4.84 17.18 4.72
C GLY A 44 -5.30 17.09 3.29
N GLU A 45 -5.75 18.20 2.74
CA GLU A 45 -6.18 18.27 1.35
C GLU A 45 -4.98 18.40 0.41
N VAL A 46 -4.94 17.59 -0.65
CA VAL A 46 -3.99 17.67 -1.76
C VAL A 46 -4.74 17.40 -3.06
N GLY A 47 -4.68 18.32 -4.00
CA GLY A 47 -5.35 18.18 -5.31
C GLY A 47 -6.88 18.00 -5.21
N GLY A 48 -7.53 18.56 -4.18
CA GLY A 48 -8.97 18.43 -3.94
C GLY A 48 -9.39 17.11 -3.26
N TYR A 49 -8.44 16.31 -2.77
CA TYR A 49 -8.70 15.06 -2.04
C TYR A 49 -8.25 15.17 -0.58
N ASP A 50 -9.07 14.70 0.33
CA ASP A 50 -8.69 14.51 1.73
C ASP A 50 -7.79 13.27 1.85
N THR A 51 -6.47 13.49 1.86
CA THR A 51 -5.46 12.43 1.79
C THR A 51 -4.21 12.78 2.60
N TYR A 52 -3.04 12.33 2.17
CA TYR A 52 -1.76 12.59 2.82
C TYR A 52 -0.84 13.41 1.92
N ARG A 53 -0.09 14.32 2.54
CA ARG A 53 1.00 15.05 1.88
C ARG A 53 2.27 14.21 1.89
N TYR A 54 3.07 14.32 0.86
CA TYR A 54 4.37 13.65 0.83
C TYR A 54 5.37 14.28 1.80
N TYR A 55 5.30 15.62 1.94
CA TYR A 55 6.03 16.41 2.92
C TYR A 55 5.24 17.69 3.24
N ALA A 56 5.67 18.44 4.28
CA ALA A 56 5.03 19.71 4.63
C ALA A 56 5.14 20.72 3.46
N GLY A 57 4.00 21.28 3.05
CA GLY A 57 3.91 22.22 1.90
C GLY A 57 3.79 21.54 0.52
N ASN A 58 3.75 20.20 0.46
CA ASN A 58 3.51 19.50 -0.80
C ASN A 58 2.07 19.72 -1.29
N THR A 59 1.93 20.18 -2.53
CA THR A 59 0.65 20.49 -3.18
C THR A 59 0.28 19.54 -4.32
N LEU A 60 1.22 18.69 -4.74
CA LEU A 60 1.03 17.73 -5.85
C LEU A 60 0.73 16.33 -5.30
N LEU A 61 -0.20 15.64 -5.94
CA LEU A 61 -0.45 14.24 -5.66
C LEU A 61 0.77 13.39 -6.04
N ARG A 62 1.09 12.42 -5.18
CA ARG A 62 2.14 11.42 -5.41
C ARG A 62 1.62 10.03 -5.08
N SER A 63 2.04 9.04 -5.85
CA SER A 63 1.56 7.65 -5.66
C SER A 63 1.87 7.09 -4.26
N TRP A 64 2.91 7.59 -3.57
CA TRP A 64 3.30 7.16 -2.23
C TRP A 64 2.31 7.51 -1.11
N ILE A 65 1.23 8.25 -1.39
CA ILE A 65 0.10 8.42 -0.46
C ILE A 65 -0.58 7.10 -0.12
N CYS A 66 -0.32 6.02 -0.88
CA CYS A 66 -0.79 4.67 -0.58
C CYS A 66 -0.18 4.06 0.70
N MET A 67 0.97 4.55 1.17
CA MET A 67 1.70 3.93 2.29
C MET A 67 0.91 3.84 3.61
N PRO A 68 0.11 4.84 4.02
CA PRO A 68 -0.77 4.70 5.18
C PRO A 68 -1.79 3.58 5.03
N LEU A 69 -2.37 3.38 3.84
CA LEU A 69 -3.34 2.33 3.58
C LEU A 69 -2.73 0.93 3.79
N ILE A 70 -1.48 0.74 3.36
CA ILE A 70 -0.76 -0.53 3.46
C ILE A 70 -0.63 -0.99 4.92
N VAL A 71 -0.42 -0.05 5.82
CA VAL A 71 -0.23 -0.32 7.26
C VAL A 71 -1.53 -0.20 8.06
N GLY A 72 -2.67 -0.07 7.39
CA GLY A 72 -4.00 -0.08 8.01
C GLY A 72 -4.42 1.23 8.67
N LEU A 73 -3.80 2.36 8.34
CA LEU A 73 -4.28 3.68 8.74
C LEU A 73 -5.46 4.07 7.84
N LYS A 74 -6.65 4.18 8.44
CA LYS A 74 -7.93 4.29 7.70
C LYS A 74 -8.54 5.70 7.73
N GLU A 75 -7.99 6.62 8.50
CA GLU A 75 -8.57 7.94 8.76
C GLU A 75 -8.91 8.70 7.47
N ARG A 76 -8.06 8.58 6.44
CA ARG A 76 -8.24 9.24 5.13
C ARG A 76 -8.34 8.25 3.97
N SER A 77 -8.79 7.01 4.26
CA SER A 77 -8.74 5.93 3.26
C SER A 77 -9.58 6.23 2.02
N GLU A 78 -10.81 6.74 2.19
CA GLU A 78 -11.69 7.02 1.04
C GLU A 78 -11.11 8.10 0.12
N GLY A 79 -10.67 9.22 0.67
CA GLY A 79 -10.05 10.31 -0.11
C GLY A 79 -8.75 9.87 -0.76
N THR A 80 -7.94 9.07 -0.05
CA THR A 80 -6.68 8.53 -0.57
C THR A 80 -6.92 7.54 -1.72
N VAL A 81 -7.87 6.62 -1.59
CA VAL A 81 -8.22 5.69 -2.69
C VAL A 81 -8.76 6.45 -3.89
N ARG A 82 -9.64 7.45 -3.68
CA ARG A 82 -10.12 8.30 -4.78
C ARG A 82 -8.99 9.05 -5.47
N ALA A 83 -8.02 9.57 -4.73
CA ALA A 83 -6.86 10.25 -5.30
C ALA A 83 -5.96 9.29 -6.10
N LEU A 84 -5.72 8.07 -5.59
CA LEU A 84 -4.92 7.06 -6.28
C LEU A 84 -5.59 6.58 -7.58
N LEU A 85 -6.90 6.41 -7.58
CA LEU A 85 -7.65 5.95 -8.75
C LEU A 85 -8.15 7.10 -9.64
N GLY A 86 -7.87 8.35 -9.25
CA GLY A 86 -8.23 9.54 -10.01
C GLY A 86 -7.34 9.77 -11.23
N PRO A 87 -7.81 10.62 -12.16
CA PRO A 87 -7.13 10.85 -13.45
C PRO A 87 -5.77 11.55 -13.30
N GLU A 88 -5.48 12.12 -12.15
CA GLU A 88 -4.20 12.78 -11.88
C GLU A 88 -3.06 11.79 -11.65
N LEU A 89 -3.37 10.57 -11.21
CA LEU A 89 -2.37 9.53 -10.92
C LEU A 89 -2.60 8.24 -11.70
N MET A 90 -3.85 7.83 -11.95
CA MET A 90 -4.14 6.56 -12.60
C MET A 90 -4.04 6.67 -14.11
N THR A 91 -3.31 5.74 -14.71
CA THR A 91 -3.24 5.50 -16.16
C THR A 91 -3.66 4.07 -16.48
N ASP A 92 -3.78 3.76 -17.77
CA ASP A 92 -4.05 2.37 -18.19
C ASP A 92 -2.91 1.40 -17.82
N ASP A 93 -1.69 1.92 -17.68
CA ASP A 93 -0.49 1.14 -17.37
C ASP A 93 -0.13 1.11 -15.88
N GLY A 94 -0.82 1.86 -15.05
CA GLY A 94 -0.60 1.93 -13.60
C GLY A 94 -0.51 3.35 -13.06
N LEU A 95 -0.02 3.50 -11.84
CA LEU A 95 0.07 4.80 -11.17
C LEU A 95 1.29 5.60 -11.61
N LEU A 96 1.07 6.84 -12.00
CA LEU A 96 2.13 7.83 -12.15
C LEU A 96 2.86 8.04 -10.82
N THR A 97 4.15 8.33 -10.87
CA THR A 97 4.96 8.65 -9.68
C THR A 97 4.44 9.88 -8.96
N GLN A 98 3.96 10.85 -9.74
CA GLN A 98 3.29 12.07 -9.26
C GLN A 98 2.40 12.67 -10.34
N GLN A 99 1.49 13.50 -9.95
CA GLN A 99 0.67 14.31 -10.83
C GLN A 99 1.54 15.10 -11.84
N GLY A 100 1.19 15.01 -13.12
CA GLY A 100 1.92 15.65 -14.21
C GLY A 100 3.22 14.95 -14.64
N SER A 101 3.56 13.80 -14.06
CA SER A 101 4.66 12.94 -14.53
C SER A 101 4.22 12.13 -15.77
N SER A 102 5.18 11.69 -16.56
CA SER A 102 5.00 10.69 -17.61
C SER A 102 5.46 9.29 -17.21
N THR A 103 6.06 9.17 -16.01
CA THR A 103 6.60 7.91 -15.48
C THR A 103 5.62 7.32 -14.48
N PHE A 104 5.24 6.06 -14.66
CA PHE A 104 4.52 5.28 -13.65
C PHE A 104 5.40 4.17 -13.09
N TRP A 105 5.07 3.70 -11.90
CA TRP A 105 5.80 2.67 -11.20
C TRP A 105 4.93 1.45 -10.94
N ASP A 106 5.40 0.28 -11.37
CA ASP A 106 4.79 -0.99 -10.97
C ASP A 106 4.81 -1.13 -9.45
N ARG A 107 5.90 -0.76 -8.80
CA ARG A 107 6.02 -0.77 -7.34
C ARG A 107 4.91 0.01 -6.65
N SER A 108 4.67 1.26 -7.04
CA SER A 108 3.63 2.08 -6.40
C SER A 108 2.22 1.59 -6.73
N THR A 109 1.98 1.08 -7.94
CA THR A 109 0.71 0.46 -8.32
C THR A 109 0.42 -0.77 -7.47
N LEU A 110 1.41 -1.63 -7.27
CA LEU A 110 1.29 -2.83 -6.45
C LEU A 110 1.09 -2.49 -4.96
N TYR A 111 1.80 -1.49 -4.44
CA TYR A 111 1.57 -1.01 -3.08
C TYR A 111 0.17 -0.41 -2.92
N ALA A 112 -0.30 0.37 -3.89
CA ALA A 112 -1.67 0.90 -3.86
C ALA A 112 -2.71 -0.22 -3.86
N LEU A 113 -2.57 -1.23 -4.73
CA LEU A 113 -3.42 -2.42 -4.74
C LEU A 113 -3.50 -3.08 -3.36
N ARG A 114 -2.34 -3.35 -2.75
CA ARG A 114 -2.28 -3.94 -1.41
C ARG A 114 -2.97 -3.06 -0.37
N GLY A 115 -2.77 -1.74 -0.44
CA GLY A 115 -3.40 -0.77 0.46
C GLY A 115 -4.91 -0.72 0.30
N ILE A 116 -5.42 -0.73 -0.94
CA ILE A 116 -6.86 -0.67 -1.24
C ILE A 116 -7.57 -1.92 -0.70
N TYR A 117 -7.00 -3.12 -0.88
CA TYR A 117 -7.50 -4.34 -0.23
C TYR A 117 -7.49 -4.22 1.29
N ASN A 118 -6.39 -3.71 1.87
CA ASN A 118 -6.24 -3.63 3.32
C ASN A 118 -7.24 -2.68 4.01
N VAL A 119 -7.75 -1.70 3.29
CA VAL A 119 -8.80 -0.80 3.81
C VAL A 119 -10.22 -1.27 3.46
N GLY A 120 -10.37 -2.47 2.89
CA GLY A 120 -11.66 -3.11 2.66
C GLY A 120 -12.38 -2.67 1.38
N GLN A 121 -11.67 -2.05 0.41
CA GLN A 121 -12.25 -1.66 -0.88
C GLN A 121 -11.93 -2.72 -1.96
N ALA A 122 -12.37 -3.95 -1.70
CA ALA A 122 -12.02 -5.13 -2.47
C ALA A 122 -12.42 -5.05 -3.95
N ASP A 123 -13.62 -4.56 -4.26
CA ASP A 123 -14.11 -4.46 -5.63
C ASP A 123 -13.20 -3.58 -6.49
N ARG A 124 -12.85 -2.39 -5.98
CA ARG A 124 -11.93 -1.46 -6.66
C ARG A 124 -10.53 -2.06 -6.83
N ALA A 125 -10.04 -2.76 -5.80
CA ALA A 125 -8.74 -3.41 -5.86
C ALA A 125 -8.73 -4.56 -6.87
N THR A 126 -9.79 -5.38 -6.91
CA THR A 126 -9.91 -6.52 -7.83
C THR A 126 -10.01 -6.06 -9.28
N GLU A 127 -10.77 -5.01 -9.56
CA GLU A 127 -10.84 -4.41 -10.89
C GLU A 127 -9.46 -3.89 -11.35
N LEU A 128 -8.75 -3.16 -10.49
CA LEU A 128 -7.41 -2.68 -10.80
C LEU A 128 -6.42 -3.83 -10.97
N LEU A 129 -6.47 -4.86 -10.12
CA LEU A 129 -5.61 -6.03 -10.22
C LEU A 129 -5.82 -6.77 -11.55
N HIS A 130 -7.08 -6.92 -11.97
CA HIS A 130 -7.42 -7.55 -13.25
C HIS A 130 -6.84 -6.75 -14.43
N ARG A 131 -7.09 -5.45 -14.49
CA ARG A 131 -6.55 -4.57 -15.54
C ARG A 131 -5.02 -4.59 -15.58
N TYR A 132 -4.39 -4.45 -14.41
CA TYR A 132 -2.93 -4.48 -14.28
C TYR A 132 -2.36 -5.82 -14.80
N SER A 133 -2.95 -6.94 -14.38
CA SER A 133 -2.48 -8.26 -14.79
C SER A 133 -2.58 -8.47 -16.30
N GLN A 134 -3.72 -8.10 -16.88
CA GLN A 134 -3.91 -8.23 -18.33
C GLN A 134 -2.98 -7.31 -19.12
N ARG A 135 -2.88 -6.05 -18.70
CA ARG A 135 -2.14 -5.03 -19.45
C ARG A 135 -0.63 -5.19 -19.29
N ARG A 136 -0.18 -5.43 -18.05
CA ARG A 136 1.23 -5.36 -17.70
C ARG A 136 1.95 -6.72 -17.72
N LEU A 137 1.26 -7.81 -17.45
CA LEU A 137 1.88 -9.13 -17.33
C LEU A 137 1.51 -10.08 -18.47
N LEU A 138 0.32 -9.93 -19.06
CA LEU A 138 -0.18 -10.80 -20.15
C LEU A 138 -0.23 -10.08 -21.50
N GLY A 139 0.02 -8.78 -21.55
CA GLY A 139 0.06 -7.99 -22.78
C GLY A 139 1.42 -8.02 -23.48
N ASP A 140 1.69 -6.97 -24.26
CA ASP A 140 2.92 -6.85 -25.07
C ASP A 140 4.16 -6.42 -24.26
N HIS A 141 4.02 -6.29 -22.95
CA HIS A 141 5.12 -5.99 -22.03
C HIS A 141 5.87 -7.26 -21.59
N VAL A 142 6.97 -7.08 -20.85
CA VAL A 142 7.64 -8.19 -20.19
C VAL A 142 6.70 -8.89 -19.19
N PRO A 143 6.72 -10.23 -19.07
CA PRO A 143 5.76 -10.98 -18.25
C PRO A 143 6.11 -10.94 -16.75
N TYR A 144 6.56 -9.81 -16.25
CA TYR A 144 6.92 -9.60 -14.85
C TYR A 144 6.86 -8.12 -14.50
N PRO A 145 6.57 -7.75 -13.23
CA PRO A 145 6.66 -6.37 -12.78
C PRO A 145 8.09 -5.82 -12.86
N ILE A 146 8.19 -4.55 -13.23
CA ILE A 146 9.44 -3.79 -13.26
C ILE A 146 9.36 -2.61 -12.29
N GLU A 147 10.47 -1.90 -12.07
CA GLU A 147 10.43 -0.79 -11.12
C GLU A 147 9.60 0.38 -11.65
N ALA A 148 9.94 0.88 -12.83
CA ALA A 148 9.34 2.06 -13.42
C ALA A 148 9.22 1.95 -14.94
N TRP A 149 8.30 2.73 -15.52
CA TRP A 149 8.03 2.77 -16.95
C TRP A 149 7.72 4.21 -17.39
N PRO A 150 8.12 4.67 -18.59
CA PRO A 150 9.13 4.03 -19.43
C PRO A 150 10.54 4.24 -18.89
N GLU A 151 11.32 3.20 -18.83
CA GLU A 151 12.74 3.26 -18.52
C GLU A 151 13.54 2.45 -19.52
N GLY A 152 14.81 2.80 -19.73
CA GLY A 152 15.69 2.13 -20.69
C GLY A 152 16.07 0.70 -20.31
N SER A 153 15.77 0.25 -19.10
CA SER A 153 16.07 -1.08 -18.61
C SER A 153 14.85 -1.71 -17.96
N GLN A 154 14.30 -2.71 -18.62
CA GLN A 154 13.16 -3.51 -18.12
C GLN A 154 13.68 -4.69 -17.30
N ARG A 155 14.33 -4.41 -16.17
CA ARG A 155 14.87 -5.45 -15.31
C ARG A 155 13.76 -6.09 -14.48
N HIS A 156 13.77 -7.41 -14.43
CA HIS A 156 12.99 -8.13 -13.43
C HIS A 156 13.49 -7.79 -12.02
N LEU A 157 12.57 -7.36 -11.17
CA LEU A 157 12.82 -7.11 -9.76
C LEU A 157 12.02 -8.11 -8.91
N SER A 158 12.74 -8.92 -8.16
CA SER A 158 12.12 -9.96 -7.30
C SER A 158 11.18 -9.37 -6.27
N ALA A 159 11.47 -8.15 -5.79
CA ALA A 159 10.65 -7.47 -4.80
C ALA A 159 9.25 -7.13 -5.34
N GLU A 160 9.15 -6.67 -6.59
CA GLU A 160 7.88 -6.36 -7.24
C GLU A 160 7.08 -7.63 -7.54
N SER A 161 7.73 -8.69 -8.00
CA SER A 161 7.10 -9.99 -8.21
C SER A 161 6.60 -10.59 -6.89
N GLY A 162 7.39 -10.51 -5.83
CA GLY A 162 6.98 -10.91 -4.49
C GLY A 162 5.80 -10.09 -3.95
N LEU A 163 5.78 -8.79 -4.22
CA LEU A 163 4.67 -7.92 -3.85
C LEU A 163 3.39 -8.27 -4.62
N TYR A 164 3.47 -8.59 -5.91
CA TYR A 164 2.35 -9.08 -6.70
C TYR A 164 1.76 -10.37 -6.10
N CYS A 165 2.61 -11.35 -5.75
CA CYS A 165 2.16 -12.57 -5.08
C CYS A 165 1.46 -12.26 -3.74
N ARG A 166 1.97 -11.31 -2.97
CA ARG A 166 1.33 -10.89 -1.71
C ARG A 166 -0.03 -10.24 -1.92
N ILE A 167 -0.23 -9.50 -3.00
CA ILE A 167 -1.55 -8.95 -3.34
C ILE A 167 -2.57 -10.06 -3.57
N ILE A 168 -2.17 -11.13 -4.26
CA ILE A 168 -3.03 -12.30 -4.46
C ILE A 168 -3.31 -13.01 -3.13
N THR A 169 -2.27 -13.33 -2.36
CA THR A 169 -2.44 -14.13 -1.13
C THR A 169 -3.09 -13.32 0.00
N GLU A 170 -2.58 -12.13 0.30
CA GLU A 170 -3.06 -11.32 1.43
C GLU A 170 -4.28 -10.46 1.06
N GLY A 171 -4.36 -9.97 -0.18
CA GLY A 171 -5.44 -9.11 -0.66
C GLY A 171 -6.64 -9.92 -1.16
N LEU A 172 -6.49 -10.61 -2.29
CA LEU A 172 -7.59 -11.32 -2.94
C LEU A 172 -8.07 -12.53 -2.11
N PHE A 173 -7.15 -13.41 -1.70
CA PHE A 173 -7.49 -14.58 -0.89
C PHE A 173 -7.62 -14.28 0.61
N GLY A 174 -7.19 -13.09 1.07
CA GLY A 174 -7.32 -12.67 2.45
C GLY A 174 -6.60 -13.55 3.46
N ILE A 175 -5.49 -14.18 3.05
CA ILE A 175 -4.68 -15.03 3.93
C ILE A 175 -3.73 -14.14 4.73
N ARG A 176 -3.95 -14.01 6.02
CA ARG A 176 -3.13 -13.18 6.91
C ARG A 176 -2.57 -13.99 8.06
N PRO A 177 -1.25 -14.12 8.18
CA PRO A 177 -0.64 -14.74 9.35
C PRO A 177 -1.02 -13.97 10.64
N THR A 178 -1.51 -14.69 11.65
CA THR A 178 -1.93 -14.14 12.95
C THR A 178 -1.06 -14.63 14.10
N GLY A 179 -0.23 -15.65 13.88
CA GLY A 179 0.69 -16.21 14.86
C GLY A 179 1.45 -17.40 14.29
N LEU A 180 2.24 -18.04 15.14
CA LEU A 180 2.97 -19.25 14.77
C LEU A 180 1.96 -20.39 14.52
N ARG A 181 1.82 -20.86 13.28
CA ARG A 181 0.86 -21.89 12.83
C ARG A 181 -0.60 -21.43 12.78
N SER A 182 -0.87 -20.14 12.78
CA SER A 182 -2.22 -19.60 12.65
C SER A 182 -2.31 -18.51 11.59
N PHE A 183 -3.44 -18.43 10.93
CA PHE A 183 -3.76 -17.38 9.97
C PHE A 183 -5.28 -17.14 9.93
N ASP A 184 -5.66 -15.93 9.61
CA ASP A 184 -7.04 -15.60 9.23
C ASP A 184 -7.24 -15.82 7.74
N LEU A 185 -8.45 -16.23 7.37
CA LEU A 185 -8.87 -16.37 5.98
C LEU A 185 -10.13 -15.53 5.75
N THR A 186 -9.98 -14.41 5.06
CA THR A 186 -11.08 -13.47 4.76
C THR A 186 -11.03 -13.08 3.28
N PRO A 187 -11.48 -13.96 2.37
CA PRO A 187 -11.43 -13.70 0.93
C PRO A 187 -12.18 -12.43 0.55
N SER A 188 -11.62 -11.67 -0.39
CA SER A 188 -12.20 -10.48 -0.97
C SER A 188 -12.88 -10.83 -2.31
N MET A 189 -13.99 -11.57 -2.22
CA MET A 189 -14.77 -12.02 -3.38
C MET A 189 -16.18 -11.49 -3.31
#